data_0985d27f4807576c22ebf6feed2ec851
#
_entry.id   0985d27f4807576c22ebf6feed2ec851
#
_cell.length_a   1.000
_cell.length_b   1.000
_cell.length_c   1.000
_cell.angle_alpha   90.00
_cell.angle_beta   90.00
_cell.angle_gamma   90.00
#
_symmetry.space_group_name_H-M   'P 1'
#
loop_
_entity.id
_entity.type
_entity.pdbx_description
1 polymer ?
#
loop_
_entity_poly.entity_id
_entity_poly.type
_entity_poly.pdbx_seq_one_letter_code
_entity_poly.pdbx_strand_id
1 'polypeptide(L)'
;MYAIIGVSGQIGGVVARTLLAARQPVRAVVRDTGKGQAWADLGCEVALATIEDEVSLAAAFQGTEGVFVLVPSNFDPRPAFPEAQAIGVALRSALEAARPGRVVYLSTIGAQASQSNLLSQHTIIERAIGELPIPITFLRPAWFMENSRWDVAPARDQGVIRSFLQPLDKPVPMVATADIGKLAATLLQEPWSGHRVVELEGPQRVAPNELAGAFTRLLGKSVRMEAVSRDSWEALFRSQGTKNPTPRIRMLDGFNEGWIEFENGEAGSRKGSVNLDVVLRELIEESDRH
;
A
#
# COMPACT_ATOMS: atom_id res chain seq x y z
N MET A 1 -14.86 0.63 18.75
CA MET A 1 -15.26 0.40 17.34
C MET A 1 -14.19 0.98 16.42
N TYR A 2 -13.70 0.19 15.44
CA TYR A 2 -12.72 0.61 14.45
C TYR A 2 -13.31 0.51 13.05
N ALA A 3 -13.31 1.59 12.27
CA ALA A 3 -13.76 1.59 10.88
C ALA A 3 -12.57 1.31 9.94
N ILE A 4 -12.74 0.36 9.02
CA ILE A 4 -11.67 -0.10 8.14
C ILE A 4 -12.07 0.09 6.68
N ILE A 5 -11.45 1.04 5.99
CA ILE A 5 -11.57 1.18 4.52
C ILE A 5 -10.66 0.18 3.83
N GLY A 6 -11.11 -0.36 2.70
CA GLY A 6 -10.34 -1.33 1.92
C GLY A 6 -10.32 -2.73 2.54
N VAL A 7 -11.30 -3.05 3.37
CA VAL A 7 -11.42 -4.32 4.11
C VAL A 7 -11.42 -5.55 3.17
N SER A 8 -11.94 -5.43 1.96
CA SER A 8 -11.94 -6.50 0.95
C SER A 8 -10.59 -6.72 0.24
N GLY A 9 -9.62 -5.87 0.50
CA GLY A 9 -8.25 -6.01 -0.02
C GLY A 9 -7.31 -6.73 0.95
N GLN A 10 -6.09 -7.01 0.49
CA GLN A 10 -5.08 -7.73 1.27
C GLN A 10 -4.80 -7.04 2.62
N ILE A 11 -4.40 -5.77 2.62
CA ILE A 11 -4.00 -5.04 3.82
C ILE A 11 -5.20 -4.79 4.76
N GLY A 12 -6.27 -4.17 4.25
CA GLY A 12 -7.46 -3.88 5.06
C GLY A 12 -8.11 -5.13 5.65
N GLY A 13 -8.10 -6.24 4.90
CA GLY A 13 -8.55 -7.53 5.40
C GLY A 13 -7.70 -8.07 6.56
N VAL A 14 -6.37 -7.87 6.53
CA VAL A 14 -5.49 -8.23 7.65
C VAL A 14 -5.75 -7.33 8.85
N VAL A 15 -5.91 -6.01 8.64
CA VAL A 15 -6.27 -5.07 9.73
C VAL A 15 -7.53 -5.53 10.44
N ALA A 16 -8.61 -5.77 9.69
CA ALA A 16 -9.90 -6.17 10.24
C ALA A 16 -9.82 -7.50 11.01
N ARG A 17 -9.22 -8.54 10.42
CA ARG A 17 -9.04 -9.84 11.09
C ARG A 17 -8.18 -9.76 12.33
N THR A 18 -7.12 -8.94 12.33
CA THR A 18 -6.25 -8.74 13.50
C THR A 18 -7.01 -8.07 14.64
N LEU A 19 -7.83 -7.06 14.34
CA LEU A 19 -8.67 -6.40 15.34
C LEU A 19 -9.74 -7.35 15.89
N LEU A 20 -10.42 -8.12 15.04
CA LEU A 20 -11.40 -9.13 15.48
C LEU A 20 -10.77 -10.20 16.37
N ALA A 21 -9.56 -10.68 16.03
CA ALA A 21 -8.82 -11.63 16.87
C ALA A 21 -8.47 -11.04 18.24
N ALA A 22 -8.24 -9.72 18.31
CA ALA A 22 -8.07 -8.97 19.56
C ALA A 22 -9.41 -8.61 20.23
N ARG A 23 -10.54 -9.17 19.78
CA ARG A 23 -11.91 -8.91 20.29
C ARG A 23 -12.32 -7.43 20.21
N GLN A 24 -11.75 -6.70 19.25
CA GLN A 24 -12.14 -5.33 18.99
C GLN A 24 -13.34 -5.27 18.05
N PRO A 25 -14.34 -4.42 18.30
CA PRO A 25 -15.46 -4.25 17.38
C PRO A 25 -15.01 -3.54 16.11
N VAL A 26 -15.32 -4.12 14.94
CA VAL A 26 -14.92 -3.65 13.62
C VAL A 26 -16.13 -3.26 12.80
N ARG A 27 -16.05 -2.09 12.14
CA ARG A 27 -16.94 -1.66 11.08
C ARG A 27 -16.22 -1.79 9.74
N ALA A 28 -16.67 -2.74 8.93
CA ALA A 28 -16.17 -2.97 7.58
C ALA A 28 -16.78 -1.94 6.62
N VAL A 29 -15.95 -1.05 6.09
CA VAL A 29 -16.39 -0.04 5.11
C VAL A 29 -16.21 -0.59 3.70
N VAL A 30 -17.30 -0.78 2.98
CA VAL A 30 -17.33 -1.36 1.63
C VAL A 30 -18.09 -0.48 0.65
N ARG A 31 -17.82 -0.64 -0.64
CA ARG A 31 -18.49 0.13 -1.70
C ARG A 31 -19.83 -0.45 -2.14
N ASP A 32 -20.02 -1.75 -1.92
CA ASP A 32 -21.25 -2.47 -2.25
C ASP A 32 -21.59 -3.52 -1.19
N THR A 33 -22.87 -3.84 -1.07
CA THR A 33 -23.38 -4.78 -0.06
C THR A 33 -22.89 -6.21 -0.25
N GLY A 34 -22.66 -6.64 -1.50
CA GLY A 34 -22.21 -8.01 -1.80
C GLY A 34 -20.83 -8.32 -1.18
N LYS A 35 -19.96 -7.31 -1.11
CA LYS A 35 -18.65 -7.43 -0.44
C LYS A 35 -18.73 -7.34 1.07
N GLY A 36 -19.84 -6.83 1.62
CA GLY A 36 -20.06 -6.68 3.05
C GLY A 36 -20.47 -7.97 3.74
N GLN A 37 -21.19 -8.87 3.07
CA GLN A 37 -21.78 -10.05 3.70
C GLN A 37 -20.75 -10.94 4.40
N ALA A 38 -19.63 -11.23 3.73
CA ALA A 38 -18.56 -12.05 4.34
C ALA A 38 -17.98 -11.41 5.62
N TRP A 39 -18.02 -10.10 5.74
CA TRP A 39 -17.57 -9.39 6.95
C TRP A 39 -18.65 -9.37 8.03
N ALA A 40 -19.93 -9.24 7.65
CA ALA A 40 -21.05 -9.40 8.58
C ALA A 40 -21.04 -10.79 9.22
N ASP A 41 -20.79 -11.84 8.44
CA ASP A 41 -20.70 -13.23 8.91
C ASP A 41 -19.53 -13.42 9.93
N LEU A 42 -18.49 -12.59 9.83
CA LEU A 42 -17.38 -12.53 10.79
C LEU A 42 -17.69 -11.65 12.02
N GLY A 43 -18.90 -11.08 12.13
CA GLY A 43 -19.34 -10.24 13.23
C GLY A 43 -18.98 -8.77 13.12
N CYS A 44 -18.62 -8.29 11.94
CA CYS A 44 -18.41 -6.86 11.69
C CYS A 44 -19.74 -6.14 11.49
N GLU A 45 -19.82 -4.89 11.95
CA GLU A 45 -20.78 -3.92 11.40
C GLU A 45 -20.36 -3.59 9.98
N VAL A 46 -21.32 -3.47 9.05
CA VAL A 46 -21.06 -3.11 7.65
C VAL A 46 -21.57 -1.71 7.38
N ALA A 47 -20.70 -0.85 6.84
CA ALA A 47 -21.04 0.49 6.37
C ALA A 47 -20.75 0.62 4.87
N LEU A 48 -21.66 1.32 4.16
CA LEU A 48 -21.49 1.61 2.73
C LEU A 48 -20.90 3.01 2.57
N ALA A 49 -19.73 3.10 1.94
CA ALA A 49 -19.13 4.39 1.57
C ALA A 49 -18.20 4.24 0.37
N THR A 50 -18.06 5.32 -0.39
CA THR A 50 -17.01 5.48 -1.41
C THR A 50 -16.03 6.55 -0.96
N ILE A 51 -14.77 6.45 -1.40
CA ILE A 51 -13.69 7.32 -0.91
C ILE A 51 -13.85 8.78 -1.37
N GLU A 52 -14.67 9.00 -2.39
CA GLU A 52 -14.98 10.32 -2.94
C GLU A 52 -16.22 10.98 -2.31
N ASP A 53 -17.00 10.24 -1.52
CA ASP A 53 -18.24 10.73 -0.91
C ASP A 53 -18.05 11.04 0.57
N GLU A 54 -17.87 12.33 0.88
CA GLU A 54 -17.64 12.82 2.24
C GLU A 54 -18.78 12.49 3.22
N VAL A 55 -20.03 12.45 2.75
CA VAL A 55 -21.21 12.21 3.59
C VAL A 55 -21.25 10.76 4.04
N SER A 56 -21.10 9.82 3.11
CA SER A 56 -21.07 8.39 3.44
C SER A 56 -19.84 8.02 4.27
N LEU A 57 -18.68 8.65 4.00
CA LEU A 57 -17.47 8.46 4.82
C LEU A 57 -17.68 8.98 6.25
N ALA A 58 -18.24 10.18 6.42
CA ALA A 58 -18.52 10.73 7.74
C ALA A 58 -19.46 9.82 8.56
N ALA A 59 -20.51 9.30 7.92
CA ALA A 59 -21.41 8.33 8.56
C ALA A 59 -20.66 7.03 8.93
N ALA A 60 -19.80 6.52 8.07
CA ALA A 60 -19.02 5.32 8.33
C ALA A 60 -18.00 5.51 9.46
N PHE A 61 -17.50 6.72 9.69
CA PHE A 61 -16.51 7.04 10.73
C PHE A 61 -17.16 7.46 12.07
N GLN A 62 -18.45 7.77 12.06
CA GLN A 62 -19.15 8.27 13.24
C GLN A 62 -19.06 7.30 14.43
N GLY A 63 -18.68 7.81 15.61
CA GLY A 63 -18.61 7.05 16.85
C GLY A 63 -17.49 6.02 16.92
N THR A 64 -16.45 6.14 16.07
CA THR A 64 -15.32 5.23 16.06
C THR A 64 -14.16 5.71 16.93
N GLU A 65 -13.48 4.79 17.58
CA GLU A 65 -12.21 5.04 18.30
C GLU A 65 -11.05 5.24 17.34
N GLY A 66 -11.10 4.55 16.18
CA GLY A 66 -10.05 4.65 15.19
C GLY A 66 -10.54 4.31 13.80
N VAL A 67 -9.92 4.93 12.81
CA VAL A 67 -10.20 4.72 11.39
C VAL A 67 -8.93 4.32 10.68
N PHE A 68 -8.98 3.21 9.95
CA PHE A 68 -7.95 2.85 8.97
C PHE A 68 -8.38 3.31 7.59
N VAL A 69 -7.56 4.14 6.97
CA VAL A 69 -7.80 4.69 5.62
C VAL A 69 -6.78 4.12 4.65
N LEU A 70 -7.26 3.45 3.61
CA LEU A 70 -6.48 2.97 2.47
C LEU A 70 -7.05 3.57 1.19
N VAL A 71 -6.24 4.32 0.46
CA VAL A 71 -6.54 4.86 -0.86
C VAL A 71 -5.66 4.15 -1.90
N PRO A 72 -6.22 3.39 -2.84
CA PRO A 72 -5.44 2.80 -3.91
C PRO A 72 -4.79 3.86 -4.79
N SER A 73 -3.51 3.69 -5.16
CA SER A 73 -2.85 4.56 -6.12
C SER A 73 -3.49 4.45 -7.49
N ASN A 74 -3.77 5.58 -8.12
CA ASN A 74 -4.13 5.63 -9.54
C ASN A 74 -2.85 5.56 -10.38
N PHE A 75 -2.67 4.50 -11.19
CA PHE A 75 -1.47 4.31 -12.00
C PHE A 75 -1.46 5.12 -13.30
N ASP A 76 -2.57 5.76 -13.66
CA ASP A 76 -2.68 6.66 -14.82
C ASP A 76 -3.36 7.97 -14.42
N PRO A 77 -2.79 8.73 -13.46
CA PRO A 77 -3.41 9.94 -12.93
C PRO A 77 -3.39 11.06 -13.97
N ARG A 78 -4.40 11.90 -13.93
CA ARG A 78 -4.39 13.15 -14.71
C ARG A 78 -3.28 14.09 -14.20
N PRO A 79 -2.77 15.00 -15.05
CA PRO A 79 -1.79 16.00 -14.62
C PRO A 79 -2.25 16.75 -13.37
N ALA A 80 -1.30 17.02 -12.45
CA ALA A 80 -1.54 17.63 -11.15
C ALA A 80 -2.39 16.81 -10.14
N PHE A 81 -2.74 15.55 -10.45
CA PHE A 81 -3.43 14.61 -9.54
C PHE A 81 -4.77 15.13 -8.99
N PRO A 82 -5.71 15.62 -9.83
CA PRO A 82 -6.98 16.16 -9.35
C PRO A 82 -7.82 15.12 -8.60
N GLU A 83 -7.68 13.84 -8.94
CA GLU A 83 -8.34 12.72 -8.22
C GLU A 83 -7.88 12.63 -6.77
N ALA A 84 -6.57 12.69 -6.54
CA ALA A 84 -6.00 12.67 -5.19
C ALA A 84 -6.38 13.92 -4.39
N GLN A 85 -6.46 15.07 -5.04
CA GLN A 85 -6.95 16.30 -4.41
C GLN A 85 -8.40 16.17 -3.96
N ALA A 86 -9.28 15.65 -4.83
CA ALA A 86 -10.70 15.44 -4.50
C ALA A 86 -10.86 14.45 -3.33
N ILE A 87 -10.13 13.34 -3.35
CA ILE A 87 -10.10 12.37 -2.25
C ILE A 87 -9.60 13.02 -0.95
N GLY A 88 -8.54 13.82 -1.02
CA GLY A 88 -8.02 14.54 0.15
C GLY A 88 -9.04 15.48 0.78
N VAL A 89 -9.82 16.21 -0.05
CA VAL A 89 -10.91 17.08 0.40
C VAL A 89 -12.03 16.27 1.05
N ALA A 90 -12.50 15.20 0.41
CA ALA A 90 -13.58 14.36 0.94
C ALA A 90 -13.19 13.70 2.27
N LEU A 91 -11.96 13.16 2.36
CA LEU A 91 -11.44 12.60 3.62
C LEU A 91 -11.33 13.64 4.72
N ARG A 92 -10.81 14.83 4.42
CA ARG A 92 -10.72 15.92 5.39
C ARG A 92 -12.10 16.27 5.93
N SER A 93 -13.08 16.56 5.07
CA SER A 93 -14.46 16.87 5.46
C SER A 93 -15.09 15.77 6.31
N ALA A 94 -14.94 14.51 5.91
CA ALA A 94 -15.49 13.37 6.64
C ALA A 94 -14.87 13.21 8.04
N LEU A 95 -13.55 13.36 8.16
CA LEU A 95 -12.83 13.25 9.44
C LEU A 95 -13.14 14.44 10.36
N GLU A 96 -13.28 15.66 9.82
CA GLU A 96 -13.72 16.84 10.59
C GLU A 96 -15.13 16.67 11.14
N ALA A 97 -16.05 16.09 10.37
CA ALA A 97 -17.43 15.85 10.79
C ALA A 97 -17.54 14.72 11.82
N ALA A 98 -16.86 13.58 11.56
CA ALA A 98 -16.97 12.39 12.41
C ALA A 98 -16.13 12.44 13.68
N ARG A 99 -14.99 13.14 13.66
CA ARG A 99 -14.02 13.27 14.77
C ARG A 99 -13.68 11.94 15.44
N PRO A 100 -13.17 10.94 14.69
CA PRO A 100 -12.75 9.69 15.30
C PRO A 100 -11.63 9.92 16.32
N GLY A 101 -11.47 9.00 17.28
CA GLY A 101 -10.42 9.13 18.29
C GLY A 101 -9.01 9.16 17.71
N ARG A 102 -8.78 8.50 16.56
CA ARG A 102 -7.49 8.49 15.83
C ARG A 102 -7.64 7.99 14.39
N VAL A 103 -6.62 8.24 13.58
CA VAL A 103 -6.57 7.78 12.19
C VAL A 103 -5.22 7.12 11.90
N VAL A 104 -5.24 5.98 11.22
CA VAL A 104 -4.06 5.41 10.56
C VAL A 104 -4.30 5.49 9.06
N TYR A 105 -3.60 6.39 8.40
CA TYR A 105 -3.62 6.53 6.94
C TYR A 105 -2.48 5.71 6.33
N LEU A 106 -2.83 4.78 5.44
CA LEU A 106 -1.84 4.05 4.65
C LEU A 106 -1.30 4.95 3.56
N SER A 107 -0.13 5.48 3.80
CA SER A 107 0.65 6.29 2.87
C SER A 107 1.67 5.40 2.12
N THR A 108 2.86 5.91 1.85
CA THR A 108 3.90 5.23 1.08
C THR A 108 5.29 5.73 1.44
N ILE A 109 6.30 4.89 1.28
CA ILE A 109 7.70 5.33 1.25
C ILE A 109 7.85 6.50 0.26
N GLY A 110 8.68 7.47 0.57
CA GLY A 110 8.97 8.60 -0.30
C GLY A 110 7.84 9.63 -0.40
N ALA A 111 6.79 9.58 0.47
CA ALA A 111 5.74 10.59 0.48
C ALA A 111 6.28 12.01 0.78
N GLN A 112 7.44 12.13 1.41
CA GLN A 112 8.15 13.39 1.66
C GLN A 112 8.99 13.88 0.47
N ALA A 113 9.18 13.07 -0.59
CA ALA A 113 10.01 13.43 -1.74
C ALA A 113 9.49 14.72 -2.41
N SER A 114 10.40 15.61 -2.75
CA SER A 114 10.06 16.88 -3.42
C SER A 114 9.79 16.71 -4.92
N GLN A 115 10.34 15.66 -5.53
CA GLN A 115 10.14 15.38 -6.95
C GLN A 115 8.77 14.77 -7.19
N SER A 116 7.97 15.40 -8.07
CA SER A 116 6.66 14.88 -8.45
C SER A 116 6.78 13.53 -9.14
N ASN A 117 6.04 12.56 -8.66
CA ASN A 117 6.04 11.17 -9.12
C ASN A 117 4.69 10.52 -8.80
N LEU A 118 4.52 9.23 -9.10
CA LEU A 118 3.26 8.53 -8.86
C LEU A 118 2.82 8.56 -7.38
N LEU A 119 3.77 8.49 -6.46
CA LEU A 119 3.51 8.45 -5.02
C LEU A 119 3.12 9.82 -4.45
N SER A 120 3.30 10.90 -5.20
CA SER A 120 2.85 12.26 -4.82
C SER A 120 1.34 12.35 -4.57
N GLN A 121 0.54 11.39 -5.05
CA GLN A 121 -0.87 11.25 -4.70
C GLN A 121 -1.06 11.13 -3.17
N HIS A 122 -0.21 10.34 -2.52
CA HIS A 122 -0.25 10.17 -1.07
C HIS A 122 0.26 11.41 -0.33
N THR A 123 1.27 12.11 -0.87
CA THR A 123 1.72 13.41 -0.34
C THR A 123 0.59 14.44 -0.29
N ILE A 124 -0.23 14.49 -1.36
CA ILE A 124 -1.38 15.40 -1.45
C ILE A 124 -2.40 15.07 -0.35
N ILE A 125 -2.71 13.79 -0.14
CA ILE A 125 -3.67 13.36 0.88
C ILE A 125 -3.10 13.58 2.29
N GLU A 126 -1.81 13.24 2.54
CA GLU A 126 -1.17 13.52 3.83
C GLU A 126 -1.30 15.00 4.20
N ARG A 127 -1.04 15.92 3.25
CA ARG A 127 -1.18 17.37 3.46
C ARG A 127 -2.62 17.77 3.74
N ALA A 128 -3.58 17.20 3.01
CA ALA A 128 -4.98 17.55 3.17
C ALA A 128 -5.52 17.23 4.57
N ILE A 129 -5.13 16.08 5.14
CA ILE A 129 -5.62 15.62 6.45
C ILE A 129 -4.66 15.94 7.60
N GLY A 130 -3.39 16.27 7.31
CA GLY A 130 -2.33 16.47 8.31
C GLY A 130 -2.46 17.75 9.15
N GLU A 131 -3.45 18.60 8.90
CA GLU A 131 -3.76 19.77 9.72
C GLU A 131 -4.94 19.55 10.69
N LEU A 132 -5.57 18.38 10.63
CA LEU A 132 -6.72 18.07 11.47
C LEU A 132 -6.33 17.94 12.95
N PRO A 133 -7.13 18.46 13.88
CA PRO A 133 -6.84 18.40 15.31
C PRO A 133 -7.20 17.04 15.91
N ILE A 134 -6.86 15.94 15.22
CA ILE A 134 -7.05 14.55 15.65
C ILE A 134 -5.73 13.80 15.52
N PRO A 135 -5.47 12.77 16.35
CA PRO A 135 -4.28 11.96 16.23
C PRO A 135 -4.23 11.22 14.89
N ILE A 136 -3.20 11.47 14.06
CA ILE A 136 -3.02 10.80 12.77
C ILE A 136 -1.65 10.14 12.71
N THR A 137 -1.64 8.86 12.33
CA THR A 137 -0.41 8.17 11.93
C THR A 137 -0.39 8.03 10.43
N PHE A 138 0.62 8.59 9.77
CA PHE A 138 0.97 8.30 8.39
C PHE A 138 1.85 7.06 8.37
N LEU A 139 1.25 5.90 8.02
CA LEU A 139 1.99 4.65 7.88
C LEU A 139 2.56 4.61 6.46
N ARG A 140 3.89 4.70 6.35
CA ARG A 140 4.62 4.70 5.07
C ARG A 140 5.34 3.37 4.87
N PRO A 141 4.69 2.37 4.24
CA PRO A 141 5.32 1.11 3.92
C PRO A 141 6.26 1.24 2.73
N ALA A 142 7.23 0.33 2.67
CA ALA A 142 8.10 0.08 1.54
C ALA A 142 7.35 -0.51 0.33
N TRP A 143 8.07 -0.88 -0.72
CA TRP A 143 7.54 -1.58 -1.88
C TRP A 143 6.91 -2.92 -1.47
N PHE A 144 5.68 -3.21 -1.92
CA PHE A 144 4.99 -4.44 -1.52
C PHE A 144 5.61 -5.66 -2.20
N MET A 145 5.97 -6.67 -1.43
CA MET A 145 6.48 -7.95 -1.94
C MET A 145 5.45 -8.62 -2.85
N GLU A 146 4.16 -8.43 -2.61
CA GLU A 146 3.05 -8.98 -3.39
C GLU A 146 2.94 -8.38 -4.80
N ASN A 147 3.65 -7.29 -5.11
CA ASN A 147 3.80 -6.80 -6.48
C ASN A 147 4.49 -7.82 -7.40
N SER A 148 5.27 -8.76 -6.82
CA SER A 148 5.89 -9.88 -7.55
C SER A 148 4.88 -10.90 -8.08
N ARG A 149 3.59 -10.73 -7.83
CA ARG A 149 2.52 -11.53 -8.47
C ARG A 149 2.63 -11.54 -10.00
N TRP A 150 3.01 -10.40 -10.58
CA TRP A 150 3.19 -10.25 -12.04
C TRP A 150 4.43 -10.97 -12.57
N ASP A 151 5.35 -11.35 -11.68
CA ASP A 151 6.60 -12.03 -12.01
C ASP A 151 6.46 -13.56 -12.01
N VAL A 152 5.39 -14.11 -11.39
CA VAL A 152 5.19 -15.56 -11.23
C VAL A 152 5.12 -16.26 -12.58
N ALA A 153 4.24 -15.84 -13.50
CA ALA A 153 4.10 -16.47 -14.80
C ALA A 153 5.37 -16.34 -15.67
N PRO A 154 6.00 -15.15 -15.82
CA PRO A 154 7.28 -15.04 -16.53
C PRO A 154 8.40 -15.91 -15.94
N ALA A 155 8.51 -15.95 -14.62
CA ALA A 155 9.49 -16.80 -13.93
C ALA A 155 9.24 -18.28 -14.22
N ARG A 156 7.98 -18.72 -14.11
CA ARG A 156 7.60 -20.10 -14.33
C ARG A 156 7.72 -20.54 -15.79
N ASP A 157 7.23 -19.72 -16.72
CA ASP A 157 7.08 -20.15 -18.12
C ASP A 157 8.32 -19.87 -18.95
N GLN A 158 9.03 -18.76 -18.68
CA GLN A 158 10.16 -18.28 -19.46
C GLN A 158 11.51 -18.37 -18.73
N GLY A 159 11.51 -18.48 -17.39
CA GLY A 159 12.72 -18.37 -16.58
C GLY A 159 13.36 -16.97 -16.61
N VAL A 160 12.58 -15.95 -16.98
CA VAL A 160 13.04 -14.56 -17.10
C VAL A 160 12.01 -13.62 -16.48
N ILE A 161 12.48 -12.72 -15.62
CA ILE A 161 11.70 -11.62 -15.07
C ILE A 161 12.27 -10.30 -15.59
N ARG A 162 11.41 -9.40 -16.04
CA ARG A 162 11.80 -8.07 -16.53
C ARG A 162 11.64 -7.02 -15.44
N SER A 163 12.75 -6.39 -15.04
CA SER A 163 12.76 -5.41 -13.97
C SER A 163 12.88 -3.97 -14.49
N PHE A 164 12.07 -3.10 -13.93
CA PHE A 164 12.24 -1.65 -14.02
C PHE A 164 13.13 -1.11 -12.89
N LEU A 165 13.32 -1.87 -11.81
CA LEU A 165 14.25 -1.54 -10.74
C LEU A 165 15.65 -1.93 -11.15
N GLN A 166 16.58 -0.98 -11.05
CA GLN A 166 17.97 -1.13 -11.48
C GLN A 166 18.89 -0.12 -10.74
N PRO A 167 20.20 -0.40 -10.56
CA PRO A 167 20.89 -1.63 -11.02
C PRO A 167 20.30 -2.90 -10.39
N LEU A 168 20.44 -4.05 -11.07
CA LEU A 168 19.81 -5.31 -10.64
C LEU A 168 20.33 -5.85 -9.29
N ASP A 169 21.49 -5.38 -8.84
CA ASP A 169 22.08 -5.72 -7.54
C ASP A 169 21.84 -4.66 -6.46
N LYS A 170 21.07 -3.60 -6.78
CA LYS A 170 20.72 -2.57 -5.78
C LYS A 170 19.57 -3.05 -4.91
N PRO A 171 19.76 -3.19 -3.58
CA PRO A 171 18.68 -3.54 -2.66
C PRO A 171 17.63 -2.42 -2.58
N VAL A 172 16.37 -2.81 -2.64
CA VAL A 172 15.20 -1.93 -2.50
C VAL A 172 14.44 -2.35 -1.24
N PRO A 173 13.99 -1.39 -0.41
CA PRO A 173 13.15 -1.71 0.73
C PRO A 173 11.82 -2.31 0.23
N MET A 174 11.49 -3.50 0.72
CA MET A 174 10.25 -4.22 0.43
C MET A 174 9.57 -4.66 1.71
N VAL A 175 8.26 -4.88 1.68
CA VAL A 175 7.48 -5.32 2.84
C VAL A 175 6.29 -6.17 2.42
N ALA A 176 5.94 -7.17 3.21
CA ALA A 176 4.73 -7.97 3.02
C ALA A 176 3.48 -7.21 3.45
N THR A 177 2.39 -7.32 2.70
CA THR A 177 1.09 -6.70 3.04
C THR A 177 0.53 -7.19 4.37
N ALA A 178 0.88 -8.41 4.77
CA ALA A 178 0.52 -8.98 6.07
C ALA A 178 1.16 -8.20 7.24
N ASP A 179 2.44 -7.81 7.13
CA ASP A 179 3.11 -7.01 8.16
C ASP A 179 2.53 -5.60 8.25
N ILE A 180 2.18 -5.01 7.09
CA ILE A 180 1.52 -3.70 7.04
C ILE A 180 0.18 -3.74 7.79
N GLY A 181 -0.65 -4.74 7.50
CA GLY A 181 -1.96 -4.86 8.13
C GLY A 181 -1.88 -5.11 9.64
N LYS A 182 -0.95 -5.97 10.09
CA LYS A 182 -0.71 -6.22 11.52
C LYS A 182 -0.24 -4.96 12.24
N LEU A 183 0.72 -4.24 11.67
CA LEU A 183 1.20 -3.00 12.26
C LEU A 183 0.11 -1.93 12.30
N ALA A 184 -0.67 -1.77 11.22
CA ALA A 184 -1.79 -0.83 11.20
C ALA A 184 -2.82 -1.11 12.29
N ALA A 185 -3.16 -2.39 12.52
CA ALA A 185 -4.06 -2.80 13.61
C ALA A 185 -3.47 -2.50 15.01
N THR A 186 -2.16 -2.67 15.20
CA THR A 186 -1.46 -2.28 16.42
C THR A 186 -1.51 -0.77 16.62
N LEU A 187 -1.15 0.00 15.60
CA LEU A 187 -1.16 1.45 15.63
C LEU A 187 -2.54 2.05 15.94
N LEU A 188 -3.62 1.42 15.45
CA LEU A 188 -4.98 1.82 15.78
C LEU A 188 -5.32 1.65 17.26
N GLN A 189 -4.69 0.73 17.97
CA GLN A 189 -4.93 0.45 19.39
C GLN A 189 -3.97 1.19 20.33
N GLU A 190 -2.84 1.69 19.83
CA GLU A 190 -1.89 2.47 20.60
C GLU A 190 -2.44 3.87 20.90
N PRO A 191 -2.33 4.39 22.14
CA PRO A 191 -2.63 5.78 22.44
C PRO A 191 -1.49 6.68 21.96
N TRP A 192 -1.82 7.77 21.24
CA TRP A 192 -0.88 8.86 20.93
C TRP A 192 -1.62 10.18 20.77
N SER A 193 -0.87 11.26 20.63
CA SER A 193 -1.38 12.61 20.36
C SER A 193 -0.63 13.24 19.18
N GLY A 194 -1.31 14.15 18.48
CA GLY A 194 -0.73 14.85 17.32
C GLY A 194 -0.53 13.94 16.10
N HIS A 195 0.38 14.33 15.23
CA HIS A 195 0.68 13.60 14.00
C HIS A 195 2.03 12.90 14.14
N ARG A 196 2.13 11.70 13.56
CA ARG A 196 3.38 10.95 13.49
C ARG A 196 3.51 10.22 12.15
N VAL A 197 4.74 10.02 11.73
CA VAL A 197 5.10 9.13 10.63
C VAL A 197 5.63 7.83 11.20
N VAL A 198 5.18 6.71 10.65
CA VAL A 198 5.70 5.38 10.96
C VAL A 198 6.09 4.73 9.65
N GLU A 199 7.37 4.46 9.47
CA GLU A 199 7.94 3.83 8.29
C GLU A 199 8.13 2.34 8.53
N LEU A 200 7.83 1.50 7.52
CA LEU A 200 7.86 0.04 7.65
C LEU A 200 8.48 -0.60 6.41
N GLU A 201 9.51 -1.41 6.62
CA GLU A 201 10.05 -2.32 5.62
C GLU A 201 10.11 -3.76 6.15
N GLY A 202 10.37 -4.74 5.29
CA GLY A 202 10.55 -6.12 5.66
C GLY A 202 11.84 -6.37 6.43
N PRO A 203 12.14 -7.63 6.77
CA PRO A 203 13.33 -7.98 7.55
C PRO A 203 14.63 -7.65 6.80
N GLN A 204 14.59 -7.64 5.48
CA GLN A 204 15.76 -7.30 4.63
C GLN A 204 15.26 -6.54 3.39
N ARG A 205 16.14 -5.69 2.86
CA ARG A 205 15.98 -5.11 1.52
C ARG A 205 16.32 -6.16 0.48
N VAL A 206 15.69 -6.09 -0.68
CA VAL A 206 15.78 -7.12 -1.72
C VAL A 206 16.23 -6.50 -3.04
N ALA A 207 17.34 -7.00 -3.60
CA ALA A 207 17.76 -6.64 -4.96
C ALA A 207 16.94 -7.42 -6.01
N PRO A 208 16.72 -6.89 -7.22
CA PRO A 208 16.09 -7.64 -8.30
C PRO A 208 16.70 -9.02 -8.56
N ASN A 209 18.02 -9.15 -8.55
CA ASN A 209 18.69 -10.45 -8.72
C ASN A 209 18.41 -11.41 -7.55
N GLU A 210 18.25 -10.93 -6.32
CA GLU A 210 17.88 -11.76 -5.18
C GLU A 210 16.44 -12.26 -5.30
N LEU A 211 15.52 -11.43 -5.84
CA LEU A 211 14.16 -11.84 -6.17
C LEU A 211 14.16 -12.98 -7.20
N ALA A 212 14.95 -12.87 -8.29
CA ALA A 212 15.11 -13.96 -9.26
C ALA A 212 15.70 -15.22 -8.62
N GLY A 213 16.67 -15.06 -7.70
CA GLY A 213 17.25 -16.16 -6.93
C GLY A 213 16.21 -16.86 -6.04
N ALA A 214 15.29 -16.11 -5.42
CA ALA A 214 14.19 -16.67 -4.64
C ALA A 214 13.22 -17.48 -5.53
N PHE A 215 12.83 -16.98 -6.70
CA PHE A 215 12.05 -17.76 -7.67
C PHE A 215 12.79 -19.01 -8.14
N THR A 216 14.11 -18.94 -8.40
CA THR A 216 14.92 -20.10 -8.75
C THR A 216 14.82 -21.21 -7.71
N ARG A 217 14.93 -20.87 -6.41
CA ARG A 217 14.81 -21.83 -5.30
C ARG A 217 13.42 -22.44 -5.22
N LEU A 218 12.39 -21.61 -5.31
CA LEU A 218 11.00 -22.06 -5.13
C LEU A 218 10.46 -22.87 -6.31
N LEU A 219 10.84 -22.51 -7.54
CA LEU A 219 10.40 -23.20 -8.75
C LEU A 219 11.30 -24.38 -9.14
N GLY A 220 12.45 -24.55 -8.50
CA GLY A 220 13.41 -25.63 -8.81
C GLY A 220 14.04 -25.55 -10.19
N LYS A 221 14.06 -24.36 -10.82
CA LYS A 221 14.63 -24.10 -12.14
C LYS A 221 15.27 -22.72 -12.21
N SER A 222 16.21 -22.53 -13.14
CA SER A 222 16.91 -21.26 -13.31
C SER A 222 15.93 -20.13 -13.69
N VAL A 223 15.94 -19.05 -12.94
CA VAL A 223 15.26 -17.80 -13.23
C VAL A 223 16.28 -16.67 -13.16
N ARG A 224 16.30 -15.80 -14.16
CA ARG A 224 17.15 -14.62 -14.19
C ARG A 224 16.36 -13.34 -14.30
N MET A 225 16.94 -12.24 -13.82
CA MET A 225 16.42 -10.91 -13.98
C MET A 225 17.01 -10.22 -15.20
N GLU A 226 16.20 -9.51 -15.96
CA GLU A 226 16.64 -8.65 -17.07
C GLU A 226 16.15 -7.22 -16.86
N ALA A 227 17.08 -6.26 -16.92
CA ALA A 227 16.71 -4.85 -16.83
C ALA A 227 15.99 -4.40 -18.10
N VAL A 228 14.84 -3.73 -17.95
CA VAL A 228 14.16 -3.05 -19.05
C VAL A 228 14.87 -1.72 -19.29
N SER A 229 15.36 -1.49 -20.51
CA SER A 229 16.05 -0.23 -20.85
C SER A 229 15.19 0.98 -20.54
N ARG A 230 15.76 1.96 -19.81
CA ARG A 230 15.05 3.19 -19.37
C ARG A 230 14.40 3.93 -20.55
N ASP A 231 15.06 3.97 -21.69
CA ASP A 231 14.58 4.68 -22.88
C ASP A 231 13.33 4.04 -23.49
N SER A 232 13.06 2.78 -23.20
CA SER A 232 11.89 2.06 -23.71
C SER A 232 10.63 2.23 -22.85
N TRP A 233 10.73 2.74 -21.62
CA TRP A 233 9.64 2.71 -20.64
C TRP A 233 8.40 3.49 -21.09
N GLU A 234 8.58 4.69 -21.65
CA GLU A 234 7.45 5.50 -22.08
C GLU A 234 6.65 4.80 -23.20
N ALA A 235 7.34 4.31 -24.22
CA ALA A 235 6.72 3.59 -25.33
C ALA A 235 6.01 2.32 -24.83
N LEU A 236 6.65 1.58 -23.90
CA LEU A 236 6.08 0.36 -23.32
C LEU A 236 4.81 0.66 -22.52
N PHE A 237 4.81 1.67 -21.62
CA PHE A 237 3.63 2.00 -20.83
C PHE A 237 2.49 2.53 -21.69
N ARG A 238 2.79 3.31 -22.74
CA ARG A 238 1.79 3.76 -23.71
C ARG A 238 1.19 2.60 -24.49
N SER A 239 1.99 1.61 -24.90
CA SER A 239 1.48 0.40 -25.59
C SER A 239 0.57 -0.45 -24.69
N GLN A 240 0.71 -0.34 -23.36
CA GLN A 240 -0.14 -0.97 -22.35
C GLN A 240 -1.40 -0.12 -22.00
N GLY A 241 -1.62 0.98 -22.72
CA GLY A 241 -2.81 1.83 -22.56
C GLY A 241 -2.65 2.98 -21.57
N THR A 242 -1.47 3.18 -20.93
CA THR A 242 -1.24 4.31 -20.03
C THR A 242 -1.21 5.62 -20.81
N LYS A 243 -2.06 6.57 -20.44
CA LYS A 243 -2.16 7.90 -21.08
C LYS A 243 -1.10 8.86 -20.54
N ASN A 244 -0.82 8.80 -19.24
CA ASN A 244 0.15 9.64 -18.55
C ASN A 244 1.23 8.80 -17.84
N PRO A 245 2.21 8.24 -18.57
CA PRO A 245 3.24 7.37 -17.99
C PRO A 245 4.26 8.11 -17.10
N THR A 246 4.41 9.43 -17.27
CA THR A 246 5.45 10.23 -16.60
C THR A 246 5.48 10.04 -15.08
N PRO A 247 4.37 10.09 -14.33
CA PRO A 247 4.42 9.89 -12.88
C PRO A 247 4.97 8.53 -12.47
N ARG A 248 4.59 7.45 -13.19
CA ARG A 248 5.09 6.09 -12.94
C ARG A 248 6.58 5.98 -13.26
N ILE A 249 7.01 6.55 -14.38
CA ILE A 249 8.42 6.60 -14.79
C ILE A 249 9.25 7.31 -13.72
N ARG A 250 8.80 8.49 -13.25
CA ARG A 250 9.50 9.25 -12.20
C ARG A 250 9.58 8.51 -10.88
N MET A 251 8.54 7.74 -10.52
CA MET A 251 8.60 6.87 -9.35
C MET A 251 9.69 5.81 -9.48
N LEU A 252 9.76 5.13 -10.62
CA LEU A 252 10.81 4.12 -10.87
C LEU A 252 12.21 4.74 -10.90
N ASP A 253 12.36 5.90 -11.55
CA ASP A 253 13.61 6.68 -11.49
C ASP A 253 13.99 6.97 -10.03
N GLY A 254 13.04 7.35 -9.20
CA GLY A 254 13.27 7.67 -7.79
C GLY A 254 13.81 6.51 -6.96
N PHE A 255 13.31 5.31 -7.16
CA PHE A 255 13.87 4.11 -6.55
C PHE A 255 15.27 3.80 -7.09
N ASN A 256 15.47 3.92 -8.39
CA ASN A 256 16.74 3.63 -9.04
C ASN A 256 17.83 4.64 -8.68
N GLU A 257 17.51 5.92 -8.64
CA GLU A 257 18.40 7.01 -8.25
C GLU A 257 18.57 7.12 -6.72
N GLY A 258 17.60 6.63 -5.93
CA GLY A 258 17.66 6.58 -4.46
C GLY A 258 17.08 7.78 -3.75
N TRP A 259 16.31 8.67 -4.43
CA TRP A 259 15.61 9.77 -3.77
C TRP A 259 14.19 9.38 -3.28
N ILE A 260 13.66 8.22 -3.67
CA ILE A 260 12.55 7.58 -2.95
C ILE A 260 13.15 6.67 -1.89
N GLU A 261 13.14 7.15 -0.66
CA GLU A 261 13.69 6.48 0.52
C GLU A 261 12.86 6.92 1.75
N PHE A 262 13.00 6.28 2.87
CA PHE A 262 12.47 6.71 4.15
C PHE A 262 13.13 8.00 4.64
N GLU A 263 12.42 8.82 5.42
CA GLU A 263 12.94 10.11 5.92
C GLU A 263 14.24 9.94 6.73
N ASN A 264 14.31 8.89 7.54
CA ASN A 264 15.47 8.60 8.38
C ASN A 264 16.25 7.38 7.87
N GLY A 265 16.07 7.03 6.60
CA GLY A 265 16.70 5.86 5.99
C GLY A 265 16.32 4.54 6.67
N GLU A 266 17.11 3.50 6.43
CA GLU A 266 16.85 2.16 6.98
C GLU A 266 16.82 2.12 8.51
N ALA A 267 17.66 2.89 9.17
CA ALA A 267 17.75 2.90 10.64
C ALA A 267 16.51 3.47 11.32
N GLY A 268 15.72 4.31 10.63
CA GLY A 268 14.49 4.90 11.15
C GLY A 268 13.24 4.06 10.91
N SER A 269 13.31 3.03 10.06
CA SER A 269 12.18 2.19 9.73
C SER A 269 11.96 1.07 10.76
N ARG A 270 10.68 0.74 10.99
CA ARG A 270 10.31 -0.51 11.67
C ARG A 270 10.54 -1.69 10.73
N LYS A 271 10.90 -2.85 11.30
CA LYS A 271 11.07 -4.08 10.51
C LYS A 271 9.86 -4.99 10.66
N GLY A 272 9.35 -5.45 9.51
CA GLY A 272 8.42 -6.56 9.45
C GLY A 272 9.11 -7.90 9.70
N SER A 273 8.33 -8.96 9.76
CA SER A 273 8.82 -10.31 10.06
C SER A 273 8.65 -11.31 8.92
N VAL A 274 7.83 -10.97 7.92
CA VAL A 274 7.54 -11.88 6.80
C VAL A 274 8.63 -11.76 5.75
N ASN A 275 9.27 -12.90 5.47
CA ASN A 275 10.33 -13.00 4.46
C ASN A 275 9.74 -13.10 3.05
N LEU A 276 10.52 -12.67 2.06
CA LEU A 276 10.17 -12.74 0.64
C LEU A 276 9.77 -14.15 0.19
N ASP A 277 10.52 -15.20 0.59
CA ASP A 277 10.24 -16.58 0.20
C ASP A 277 8.85 -17.07 0.67
N VAL A 278 8.32 -16.54 1.78
CA VAL A 278 6.96 -16.84 2.25
C VAL A 278 5.94 -16.25 1.29
N VAL A 279 6.07 -14.96 0.96
CA VAL A 279 5.16 -14.27 0.05
C VAL A 279 5.18 -14.90 -1.35
N LEU A 280 6.37 -15.18 -1.89
CA LEU A 280 6.49 -15.77 -3.22
C LEU A 280 5.88 -17.17 -3.29
N ARG A 281 6.02 -17.99 -2.24
CA ARG A 281 5.37 -19.32 -2.19
C ARG A 281 3.85 -19.18 -2.26
N GLU A 282 3.27 -18.29 -1.48
CA GLU A 282 1.82 -18.02 -1.51
C GLU A 282 1.36 -17.56 -2.89
N LEU A 283 2.11 -16.65 -3.55
CA LEU A 283 1.79 -16.16 -4.89
C LEU A 283 1.88 -17.25 -5.95
N ILE A 284 2.87 -18.15 -5.86
CA ILE A 284 3.01 -19.29 -6.76
C ILE A 284 1.83 -20.26 -6.57
N GLU A 285 1.51 -20.62 -5.33
CA GLU A 285 0.37 -21.51 -5.02
C GLU A 285 -0.98 -20.92 -5.44
N GLU A 286 -1.17 -19.61 -5.33
CA GLU A 286 -2.37 -18.93 -5.84
C GLU A 286 -2.46 -18.99 -7.37
N SER A 287 -1.32 -18.79 -8.05
CA SER A 287 -1.25 -18.87 -9.53
C SER A 287 -1.54 -20.28 -10.06
N ASP A 288 -1.21 -21.33 -9.31
CA ASP A 288 -1.44 -22.72 -9.70
C ASP A 288 -2.90 -23.16 -9.54
N ARG A 289 -3.72 -22.39 -8.79
CA ARG A 289 -5.14 -22.63 -8.58
C ARG A 289 -6.06 -21.99 -9.63
N HIS A 290 -5.51 -21.12 -10.47
CA HIS A 290 -6.22 -20.36 -11.50
C HIS A 290 -5.74 -20.67 -12.90
#